data_f82f5dcf2b7633b501c086d43f9fe867
#
_entry.id   f82f5dcf2b7633b501c086d43f9fe867
#
_cell.length_a   1.000
_cell.length_b   1.000
_cell.length_c   1.000
_cell.angle_alpha   90.00
_cell.angle_beta   90.00
_cell.angle_gamma   90.00
#
_symmetry.space_group_name_H-M   'P 1'
#
loop_
_entity.id
_entity.type
_entity.pdbx_description
1 polymer ?
#
loop_
_entity_poly.entity_id
_entity_poly.type
_entity_poly.pdbx_seq_one_letter_code
_entity_poly.pdbx_strand_id
1 'polypeptide(L)'
;MRRWMVLLLMAGYSAGCGSTVNVEHERETLMRLDREWAASVKDMDKFMSYYASDASIYPAGMPLAKGSAAIREALTKMSSAPGFSLEFGPTKAEVGASGDIGYTTGTYQASMNGTTEKGKYVEVWKKQSDGQWKVKEDIFNPDSSGAAPTAHVMVEPASMKWGDPPPSLPRGSKIAVISGDPSKAGPFVIRAQVPAGYKVAPHWHPGDENLTVFSGTVALGMGETWDESKMQSVGSGGFVALPAEMKHFFLAKTASTFQVHGTGPFVLNYVNPADDPSKK
;
A
#
# COMPACT_ATOMS: atom_id res chain seq x y z
N MET A 1 -65.65 -38.91 51.59
CA MET A 1 -64.16 -38.91 51.74
C MET A 1 -63.59 -38.98 50.32
N ARG A 2 -63.17 -37.85 49.74
CA ARG A 2 -62.53 -37.75 48.38
C ARG A 2 -61.00 -37.65 48.55
N ARG A 3 -60.30 -38.68 48.06
CA ARG A 3 -58.84 -38.70 47.98
C ARG A 3 -58.38 -37.97 46.73
N TRP A 4 -57.59 -36.87 46.89
CA TRP A 4 -56.93 -36.19 45.82
C TRP A 4 -55.56 -36.85 45.61
N MET A 5 -55.33 -37.33 44.38
CA MET A 5 -54.06 -37.88 43.93
C MET A 5 -53.25 -36.73 43.28
N VAL A 6 -52.13 -36.32 43.88
CA VAL A 6 -51.22 -35.32 43.34
C VAL A 6 -50.25 -36.04 42.41
N LEU A 7 -50.31 -35.74 41.11
CA LEU A 7 -49.30 -36.14 40.12
C LEU A 7 -48.17 -35.20 40.21
N LEU A 8 -47.00 -35.66 40.65
CA LEU A 8 -45.74 -34.96 40.49
C LEU A 8 -45.22 -35.15 39.04
N LEU A 9 -45.23 -34.11 38.22
CA LEU A 9 -44.52 -34.05 36.97
C LEU A 9 -43.04 -33.78 37.28
N MET A 10 -42.18 -34.77 37.12
CA MET A 10 -40.73 -34.59 37.08
C MET A 10 -40.36 -34.05 35.69
N ALA A 11 -40.02 -32.73 35.60
CA ALA A 11 -39.38 -32.15 34.42
C ALA A 11 -37.91 -32.58 34.40
N GLY A 12 -37.59 -33.52 33.53
CA GLY A 12 -36.22 -33.91 33.26
C GLY A 12 -35.49 -32.77 32.56
N TYR A 13 -34.59 -32.09 33.27
CA TYR A 13 -33.60 -31.26 32.66
C TYR A 13 -32.55 -32.14 31.96
N SER A 14 -32.65 -32.28 30.65
CA SER A 14 -31.55 -32.79 29.85
C SER A 14 -30.48 -31.71 29.80
N ALA A 15 -29.48 -31.81 30.67
CA ALA A 15 -28.25 -31.06 30.53
C ALA A 15 -27.59 -31.51 29.22
N GLY A 16 -27.74 -30.71 28.18
CA GLY A 16 -26.99 -30.87 26.96
C GLY A 16 -25.51 -30.74 27.31
N CYS A 17 -24.77 -31.82 27.19
CA CYS A 17 -23.32 -31.83 27.28
C CYS A 17 -22.77 -31.09 26.03
N GLY A 18 -22.80 -29.76 26.06
CA GLY A 18 -22.07 -28.94 25.11
C GLY A 18 -20.57 -29.22 25.35
N SER A 19 -19.89 -29.80 24.38
CA SER A 19 -18.45 -29.94 24.43
C SER A 19 -17.85 -28.56 24.67
N THR A 20 -17.22 -28.36 25.82
CA THR A 20 -16.51 -27.10 26.11
C THR A 20 -15.41 -26.94 25.08
N VAL A 21 -15.44 -25.84 24.32
CA VAL A 21 -14.40 -25.52 23.35
C VAL A 21 -13.07 -25.38 24.09
N ASN A 22 -12.06 -26.10 23.64
CA ASN A 22 -10.70 -25.93 24.14
C ASN A 22 -10.05 -24.74 23.42
N VAL A 23 -10.27 -23.55 23.98
CA VAL A 23 -9.77 -22.28 23.41
C VAL A 23 -8.24 -22.28 23.25
N GLU A 24 -7.50 -22.90 24.18
CA GLU A 24 -6.05 -23.00 24.08
C GLU A 24 -5.61 -23.83 22.87
N HIS A 25 -6.23 -24.98 22.66
CA HIS A 25 -5.97 -25.81 21.48
C HIS A 25 -6.29 -25.06 20.16
N GLU A 26 -7.38 -24.31 20.13
CA GLU A 26 -7.72 -23.51 18.94
C GLU A 26 -6.71 -22.38 18.70
N ARG A 27 -6.20 -21.77 19.76
CA ARG A 27 -5.14 -20.75 19.70
C ARG A 27 -3.84 -21.31 19.11
N GLU A 28 -3.40 -22.47 19.60
CA GLU A 28 -2.24 -23.17 19.05
C GLU A 28 -2.45 -23.54 17.58
N THR A 29 -3.67 -23.94 17.24
CA THR A 29 -4.06 -24.24 15.86
C THR A 29 -3.92 -23.03 14.96
N LEU A 30 -4.40 -21.84 15.36
CA LEU A 30 -4.23 -20.61 14.58
C LEU A 30 -2.75 -20.26 14.40
N MET A 31 -1.97 -20.32 15.46
CA MET A 31 -0.51 -20.07 15.39
C MET A 31 0.22 -20.98 14.40
N ARG A 32 -0.21 -22.25 14.32
CA ARG A 32 0.34 -23.21 13.36
C ARG A 32 -0.12 -22.91 11.94
N LEU A 33 -1.42 -22.67 11.73
CA LEU A 33 -1.99 -22.40 10.41
C LEU A 33 -1.39 -21.15 9.77
N ASP A 34 -1.18 -20.10 10.55
CA ASP A 34 -0.56 -18.86 10.09
C ASP A 34 0.89 -19.13 9.61
N ARG A 35 1.69 -19.89 10.36
CA ARG A 35 3.04 -20.30 9.90
C ARG A 35 3.01 -21.16 8.63
N GLU A 36 2.07 -22.08 8.52
CA GLU A 36 1.89 -22.91 7.32
C GLU A 36 1.47 -22.06 6.12
N TRP A 37 0.64 -21.06 6.36
CA TRP A 37 0.26 -20.08 5.35
C TRP A 37 1.46 -19.25 4.89
N ALA A 38 2.25 -18.73 5.83
CA ALA A 38 3.48 -18.00 5.52
C ALA A 38 4.46 -18.86 4.68
N ALA A 39 4.57 -20.15 4.95
CA ALA A 39 5.40 -21.06 4.17
C ALA A 39 4.88 -21.30 2.74
N SER A 40 3.65 -20.94 2.44
CA SER A 40 3.02 -21.14 1.12
C SER A 40 3.15 -19.95 0.15
N VAL A 41 3.83 -18.87 0.51
CA VAL A 41 3.96 -17.61 -0.28
C VAL A 41 4.35 -17.84 -1.74
N LYS A 42 5.13 -18.86 -2.04
CA LYS A 42 5.59 -19.20 -3.40
C LYS A 42 4.57 -20.01 -4.22
N ASP A 43 3.51 -20.49 -3.58
CA ASP A 43 2.43 -21.25 -4.21
C ASP A 43 1.11 -20.48 -4.04
N MET A 44 0.76 -19.70 -5.05
CA MET A 44 -0.42 -18.81 -5.01
C MET A 44 -1.72 -19.59 -4.77
N ASP A 45 -1.86 -20.80 -5.31
CA ASP A 45 -3.09 -21.59 -5.12
C ASP A 45 -3.21 -22.07 -3.68
N LYS A 46 -2.12 -22.56 -3.12
CA LYS A 46 -2.05 -22.94 -1.70
C LYS A 46 -2.23 -21.71 -0.80
N PHE A 47 -1.59 -20.59 -1.11
CA PHE A 47 -1.73 -19.34 -0.37
C PHE A 47 -3.19 -18.88 -0.33
N MET A 48 -3.85 -18.85 -1.48
CA MET A 48 -5.27 -18.50 -1.60
C MET A 48 -6.20 -19.46 -0.88
N SER A 49 -5.81 -20.72 -0.69
CA SER A 49 -6.64 -21.69 0.00
C SER A 49 -6.87 -21.40 1.49
N TYR A 50 -6.07 -20.54 2.09
CA TYR A 50 -6.26 -20.09 3.47
C TYR A 50 -7.35 -19.04 3.62
N TYR A 51 -7.70 -18.31 2.57
CA TYR A 51 -8.78 -17.33 2.61
C TYR A 51 -10.16 -17.98 2.54
N ALA A 52 -11.13 -17.41 3.26
CA ALA A 52 -12.53 -17.67 3.02
C ALA A 52 -12.97 -17.11 1.66
N SER A 53 -13.97 -17.70 1.02
CA SER A 53 -14.44 -17.25 -0.30
C SER A 53 -14.94 -15.81 -0.33
N ASP A 54 -15.40 -15.30 0.83
CA ASP A 54 -15.91 -13.94 1.04
C ASP A 54 -14.98 -13.09 1.91
N ALA A 55 -13.69 -13.44 1.96
CA ALA A 55 -12.66 -12.69 2.68
C ALA A 55 -12.42 -11.29 2.10
N SER A 56 -11.77 -10.45 2.89
CA SER A 56 -11.29 -9.13 2.47
C SER A 56 -9.83 -8.94 2.85
N ILE A 57 -9.06 -8.25 1.99
CA ILE A 57 -7.72 -7.78 2.31
C ILE A 57 -7.68 -6.25 2.28
N TYR A 58 -6.90 -5.66 3.18
CA TYR A 58 -6.77 -4.21 3.39
C TYR A 58 -5.31 -3.78 3.21
N PRO A 59 -4.79 -3.79 1.97
CA PRO A 59 -3.40 -3.41 1.73
C PRO A 59 -3.22 -1.91 1.92
N ALA A 60 -2.14 -1.50 2.58
CA ALA A 60 -1.83 -0.09 2.78
C ALA A 60 -1.64 0.63 1.43
N GLY A 61 -2.31 1.77 1.25
CA GLY A 61 -2.22 2.58 0.04
C GLY A 61 -2.89 1.98 -1.22
N MET A 62 -3.62 0.87 -1.08
CA MET A 62 -4.38 0.26 -2.18
C MET A 62 -5.87 0.13 -1.83
N PRO A 63 -6.76 0.03 -2.82
CA PRO A 63 -8.17 -0.24 -2.56
C PRO A 63 -8.39 -1.58 -1.85
N LEU A 64 -9.43 -1.65 -1.03
CA LEU A 64 -9.95 -2.89 -0.47
C LEU A 64 -10.23 -3.92 -1.59
N ALA A 65 -9.70 -5.14 -1.44
CA ALA A 65 -10.07 -6.26 -2.30
C ALA A 65 -10.92 -7.27 -1.53
N LYS A 66 -12.12 -7.59 -2.07
CA LYS A 66 -13.09 -8.48 -1.44
C LYS A 66 -13.45 -9.66 -2.33
N GLY A 67 -13.42 -10.86 -1.74
CA GLY A 67 -13.69 -12.13 -2.42
C GLY A 67 -12.47 -12.68 -3.16
N SER A 68 -12.49 -14.00 -3.41
CA SER A 68 -11.32 -14.74 -3.90
C SER A 68 -10.73 -14.20 -5.20
N ALA A 69 -11.56 -13.72 -6.14
CA ALA A 69 -11.07 -13.21 -7.42
C ALA A 69 -10.29 -11.89 -7.26
N ALA A 70 -10.87 -10.91 -6.54
CA ALA A 70 -10.24 -9.61 -6.30
C ALA A 70 -8.97 -9.74 -5.43
N ILE A 71 -9.00 -10.62 -4.43
CA ILE A 71 -7.82 -10.90 -3.60
C ILE A 71 -6.70 -11.49 -4.43
N ARG A 72 -7.01 -12.50 -5.27
CA ARG A 72 -6.01 -13.11 -6.14
C ARG A 72 -5.40 -12.10 -7.11
N GLU A 73 -6.22 -11.24 -7.71
CA GLU A 73 -5.74 -10.17 -8.60
C GLU A 73 -4.77 -9.23 -7.89
N ALA A 74 -5.16 -8.72 -6.70
CA ALA A 74 -4.32 -7.83 -5.90
C ALA A 74 -2.98 -8.48 -5.51
N LEU A 75 -3.02 -9.72 -5.00
CA LEU A 75 -1.82 -10.47 -4.61
C LEU A 75 -0.93 -10.82 -5.80
N THR A 76 -1.52 -11.15 -6.96
CA THR A 76 -0.76 -11.40 -8.19
C THR A 76 -0.05 -10.15 -8.66
N LYS A 77 -0.74 -8.99 -8.64
CA LYS A 77 -0.12 -7.69 -8.98
C LYS A 77 1.08 -7.39 -8.06
N MET A 78 0.94 -7.60 -6.74
CA MET A 78 2.03 -7.39 -5.78
C MET A 78 3.19 -8.35 -6.01
N SER A 79 2.93 -9.65 -6.19
CA SER A 79 3.95 -10.68 -6.35
C SER A 79 4.67 -10.65 -7.72
N SER A 80 4.09 -9.96 -8.71
CA SER A 80 4.72 -9.75 -10.03
C SER A 80 5.78 -8.64 -10.03
N ALA A 81 5.93 -7.88 -8.94
CA ALA A 81 6.92 -6.82 -8.86
C ALA A 81 8.35 -7.40 -8.90
N PRO A 82 9.29 -6.77 -9.64
CA PRO A 82 10.68 -7.21 -9.69
C PRO A 82 11.30 -7.37 -8.29
N GLY A 83 11.93 -8.52 -8.04
CA GLY A 83 12.56 -8.82 -6.76
C GLY A 83 11.58 -9.04 -5.60
N PHE A 84 10.33 -9.40 -5.89
CA PHE A 84 9.34 -9.69 -4.86
C PHE A 84 9.79 -10.85 -3.96
N SER A 85 9.74 -10.60 -2.67
CA SER A 85 9.78 -11.61 -1.60
C SER A 85 8.90 -11.17 -0.44
N LEU A 86 8.28 -12.12 0.23
CA LEU A 86 7.45 -11.90 1.41
C LEU A 86 7.79 -12.95 2.45
N GLU A 87 8.10 -12.51 3.66
CA GLU A 87 8.25 -13.33 4.86
C GLU A 87 7.35 -12.75 5.94
N PHE A 88 6.55 -13.58 6.58
CA PHE A 88 5.72 -13.17 7.70
C PHE A 88 5.55 -14.30 8.71
N GLY A 89 5.07 -13.97 9.89
CA GLY A 89 4.80 -14.98 10.91
C GLY A 89 4.16 -14.42 12.17
N PRO A 90 3.35 -15.27 12.86
CA PRO A 90 2.57 -14.85 14.01
C PRO A 90 3.43 -14.66 15.25
N THR A 91 3.11 -13.61 16.00
CA THR A 91 3.65 -13.37 17.35
C THR A 91 2.63 -13.68 18.43
N LYS A 92 1.33 -13.64 18.09
CA LYS A 92 0.24 -13.85 19.03
C LYS A 92 -0.99 -14.39 18.30
N ALA A 93 -1.78 -15.21 18.98
CA ALA A 93 -3.13 -15.59 18.59
C ALA A 93 -4.08 -15.49 19.79
N GLU A 94 -5.34 -15.15 19.51
CA GLU A 94 -6.43 -15.21 20.47
C GLU A 94 -7.65 -15.83 19.79
N VAL A 95 -8.47 -16.54 20.56
CA VAL A 95 -9.69 -17.17 20.08
C VAL A 95 -10.83 -16.83 21.06
N GLY A 96 -11.99 -16.48 20.51
CA GLY A 96 -13.20 -16.23 21.29
C GLY A 96 -13.69 -17.47 22.04
N ALA A 97 -14.43 -17.28 23.11
CA ALA A 97 -14.95 -18.39 23.95
C ALA A 97 -15.83 -19.38 23.18
N SER A 98 -16.47 -18.94 22.08
CA SER A 98 -17.23 -19.80 21.17
C SER A 98 -16.38 -20.74 20.31
N GLY A 99 -15.08 -20.44 20.16
CA GLY A 99 -14.14 -21.24 19.37
C GLY A 99 -14.38 -21.21 17.86
N ASP A 100 -15.11 -20.24 17.35
CA ASP A 100 -15.47 -20.11 15.93
C ASP A 100 -14.87 -18.86 15.26
N ILE A 101 -14.35 -17.92 16.06
CA ILE A 101 -13.65 -16.73 15.61
C ILE A 101 -12.39 -16.50 16.45
N GLY A 102 -11.31 -16.09 15.81
CA GLY A 102 -10.05 -15.73 16.44
C GLY A 102 -9.26 -14.78 15.57
N TYR A 103 -8.11 -14.34 16.07
CA TYR A 103 -7.18 -13.54 15.28
C TYR A 103 -5.74 -13.95 15.56
N THR A 104 -4.88 -13.74 14.57
CA THR A 104 -3.43 -13.72 14.72
C THR A 104 -2.92 -12.30 14.52
N THR A 105 -1.83 -11.96 15.18
CA THR A 105 -1.05 -10.77 14.90
C THR A 105 0.40 -11.17 14.69
N GLY A 106 1.08 -10.46 13.83
CA GLY A 106 2.47 -10.77 13.54
C GLY A 106 3.19 -9.64 12.84
N THR A 107 4.37 -9.96 12.37
CA THR A 107 5.21 -9.03 11.60
C THR A 107 5.53 -9.63 10.23
N TYR A 108 5.78 -8.76 9.28
CA TYR A 108 6.21 -9.17 7.94
C TYR A 108 7.42 -8.37 7.47
N GLN A 109 8.13 -8.94 6.52
CA GLN A 109 9.11 -8.24 5.70
C GLN A 109 8.82 -8.56 4.24
N ALA A 110 8.62 -7.53 3.44
CA ALA A 110 8.39 -7.63 2.01
C ALA A 110 9.48 -6.88 1.25
N SER A 111 9.95 -7.45 0.14
CA SER A 111 10.85 -6.76 -0.79
C SER A 111 10.20 -6.72 -2.16
N MET A 112 10.25 -5.58 -2.82
CA MET A 112 9.80 -5.38 -4.19
C MET A 112 10.48 -4.15 -4.79
N ASN A 113 10.79 -4.18 -6.09
CA ASN A 113 11.42 -3.06 -6.80
C ASN A 113 12.71 -2.56 -6.14
N GLY A 114 13.50 -3.45 -5.51
CA GLY A 114 14.73 -3.11 -4.80
C GLY A 114 14.54 -2.44 -3.43
N THR A 115 13.31 -2.29 -2.95
CA THR A 115 12.98 -1.73 -1.63
C THR A 115 12.50 -2.84 -0.71
N THR A 116 12.97 -2.83 0.54
CA THR A 116 12.51 -3.75 1.59
C THR A 116 11.70 -2.96 2.62
N GLU A 117 10.51 -3.45 2.89
CA GLU A 117 9.56 -2.92 3.86
C GLU A 117 9.38 -3.92 5.01
N LYS A 118 9.27 -3.41 6.22
CA LYS A 118 8.84 -4.19 7.40
C LYS A 118 7.51 -3.66 7.89
N GLY A 119 6.70 -4.53 8.45
CA GLY A 119 5.39 -4.14 8.93
C GLY A 119 4.79 -5.16 9.90
N LYS A 120 3.55 -4.90 10.22
CA LYS A 120 2.73 -5.70 11.12
C LYS A 120 1.39 -5.99 10.47
N TYR A 121 0.78 -7.08 10.93
CA TYR A 121 -0.51 -7.51 10.43
C TYR A 121 -1.45 -7.96 11.55
N VAL A 122 -2.73 -7.95 11.23
CA VAL A 122 -3.81 -8.60 11.97
C VAL A 122 -4.63 -9.41 10.97
N GLU A 123 -4.80 -10.67 11.24
CA GLU A 123 -5.62 -11.59 10.45
C GLU A 123 -6.74 -12.11 11.32
N VAL A 124 -7.98 -11.89 10.91
CA VAL A 124 -9.15 -12.45 11.56
C VAL A 124 -9.48 -13.79 10.91
N TRP A 125 -9.50 -14.82 11.71
CA TRP A 125 -9.83 -16.19 11.31
C TRP A 125 -11.25 -16.55 11.73
N LYS A 126 -11.94 -17.24 10.84
CA LYS A 126 -13.29 -17.78 11.13
C LYS A 126 -13.33 -19.27 10.83
N LYS A 127 -13.84 -20.05 11.79
CA LYS A 127 -14.06 -21.47 11.60
C LYS A 127 -15.25 -21.67 10.70
N GLN A 128 -15.08 -22.42 9.63
CA GLN A 128 -16.12 -22.73 8.66
C GLN A 128 -17.01 -23.88 9.17
N SER A 129 -18.13 -24.12 8.49
CA SER A 129 -19.06 -25.22 8.85
C SER A 129 -18.44 -26.61 8.76
N ASP A 130 -17.38 -26.77 7.98
CA ASP A 130 -16.60 -28.02 7.89
C ASP A 130 -15.52 -28.15 8.98
N GLY A 131 -15.46 -27.19 9.91
CA GLY A 131 -14.48 -27.13 11.00
C GLY A 131 -13.12 -26.54 10.62
N GLN A 132 -12.89 -26.19 9.36
CA GLN A 132 -11.63 -25.55 8.94
C GLN A 132 -11.59 -24.08 9.31
N TRP A 133 -10.43 -23.61 9.76
CA TRP A 133 -10.16 -22.18 9.95
C TRP A 133 -9.77 -21.53 8.62
N LYS A 134 -10.37 -20.40 8.30
CA LYS A 134 -10.04 -19.57 7.12
C LYS A 134 -9.89 -18.11 7.51
N VAL A 135 -8.96 -17.43 6.86
CA VAL A 135 -8.79 -15.98 6.99
C VAL A 135 -10.00 -15.28 6.41
N LYS A 136 -10.61 -14.44 7.22
CA LYS A 136 -11.80 -13.65 6.86
C LYS A 136 -11.44 -12.20 6.57
N GLU A 137 -10.57 -11.62 7.39
CA GLU A 137 -10.05 -10.25 7.20
C GLU A 137 -8.54 -10.30 7.36
N ASP A 138 -7.82 -9.67 6.44
CA ASP A 138 -6.36 -9.59 6.42
C ASP A 138 -5.96 -8.12 6.29
N ILE A 139 -5.36 -7.58 7.35
CA ILE A 139 -5.01 -6.17 7.48
C ILE A 139 -3.51 -6.10 7.72
N PHE A 140 -2.77 -5.47 6.83
CA PHE A 140 -1.34 -5.29 6.99
C PHE A 140 -0.91 -3.85 6.72
N ASN A 141 0.01 -3.38 7.54
CA ASN A 141 0.50 -2.01 7.49
C ASN A 141 2.02 -1.97 7.65
N PRO A 142 2.74 -1.20 6.84
CA PRO A 142 4.16 -0.99 7.05
C PRO A 142 4.43 -0.27 8.39
N ASP A 143 5.57 -0.56 8.99
CA ASP A 143 6.04 0.14 10.20
C ASP A 143 6.46 1.58 9.89
N SER A 144 6.93 1.77 8.69
CA SER A 144 7.19 3.08 8.10
C SER A 144 6.31 3.25 6.87
N SER A 145 5.10 3.74 7.01
CA SER A 145 4.60 4.68 6.02
C SER A 145 5.55 5.86 6.11
N GLY A 146 6.51 5.95 5.19
CA GLY A 146 7.65 6.85 5.22
C GLY A 146 7.54 7.88 6.32
N ALA A 147 8.39 7.78 7.33
CA ALA A 147 8.23 8.57 8.54
C ALA A 147 8.05 10.04 8.17
N ALA A 148 6.93 10.62 8.56
CA ALA A 148 6.81 12.06 8.59
C ALA A 148 8.07 12.60 9.29
N PRO A 149 8.64 13.73 8.86
CA PRO A 149 9.83 14.28 9.49
C PRO A 149 9.63 14.27 10.99
N THR A 150 10.49 13.53 11.71
CA THR A 150 10.40 13.45 13.19
C THR A 150 10.87 14.74 13.86
N ALA A 151 11.34 15.70 13.06
CA ALA A 151 11.79 17.01 13.50
C ALA A 151 11.10 18.11 12.68
N HIS A 152 10.94 19.26 13.32
CA HIS A 152 10.52 20.48 12.64
C HIS A 152 11.49 20.83 11.51
N VAL A 153 10.96 21.04 10.30
CA VAL A 153 11.75 21.40 9.11
C VAL A 153 11.45 22.86 8.74
N MET A 154 12.45 23.71 8.81
CA MET A 154 12.41 25.08 8.30
C MET A 154 13.55 25.26 7.30
N VAL A 155 13.20 25.65 6.08
CA VAL A 155 14.20 25.88 5.00
C VAL A 155 13.96 27.25 4.39
N GLU A 156 14.90 28.16 4.67
CA GLU A 156 14.93 29.47 4.02
C GLU A 156 15.39 29.35 2.56
N PRO A 157 14.88 30.18 1.65
CA PRO A 157 15.26 30.14 0.24
C PRO A 157 16.77 30.17 0.00
N ALA A 158 17.51 30.95 0.78
CA ALA A 158 18.96 31.08 0.67
C ALA A 158 19.74 29.86 1.18
N SER A 159 19.11 29.00 2.00
CA SER A 159 19.74 27.79 2.57
C SER A 159 19.50 26.52 1.76
N MET A 160 18.73 26.60 0.67
CA MET A 160 18.45 25.45 -0.18
C MET A 160 19.71 24.92 -0.85
N LYS A 161 19.90 23.61 -0.74
CA LYS A 161 21.01 22.92 -1.38
C LYS A 161 20.59 22.43 -2.77
N TRP A 162 20.88 23.18 -3.78
CA TRP A 162 20.60 22.86 -5.17
C TRP A 162 21.65 21.88 -5.71
N GLY A 163 21.20 20.77 -6.27
CA GLY A 163 22.02 19.76 -6.94
C GLY A 163 21.58 19.53 -8.39
N ASP A 164 22.33 18.67 -9.07
CA ASP A 164 21.94 18.21 -10.39
C ASP A 164 20.73 17.27 -10.31
N PRO A 165 19.90 17.19 -11.35
CA PRO A 165 18.77 16.27 -11.40
C PRO A 165 19.25 14.82 -11.39
N PRO A 166 18.39 13.88 -10.94
CA PRO A 166 18.65 12.46 -11.12
C PRO A 166 18.80 12.12 -12.61
N PRO A 167 19.54 11.05 -12.97
CA PRO A 167 19.80 10.68 -14.36
C PRO A 167 18.54 10.46 -15.22
N SER A 168 17.42 10.13 -14.59
CA SER A 168 16.12 9.96 -15.24
C SER A 168 15.44 11.27 -15.68
N LEU A 169 15.94 12.43 -15.26
CA LEU A 169 15.46 13.72 -15.71
C LEU A 169 16.41 14.33 -16.76
N PRO A 170 15.91 15.06 -17.75
CA PRO A 170 16.75 15.79 -18.69
C PRO A 170 17.71 16.75 -17.97
N ARG A 171 18.88 16.92 -18.53
CA ARG A 171 19.89 17.89 -17.99
C ARG A 171 19.38 19.32 -18.10
N GLY A 172 19.91 20.19 -17.23
CA GLY A 172 19.64 21.62 -17.24
C GLY A 172 18.70 22.10 -16.14
N SER A 173 18.06 21.17 -15.41
CA SER A 173 17.35 21.52 -14.17
C SER A 173 18.30 21.49 -12.96
N LYS A 174 17.83 22.11 -11.85
CA LYS A 174 18.42 21.97 -10.51
C LYS A 174 17.33 21.51 -9.57
N ILE A 175 17.66 20.59 -8.68
CA ILE A 175 16.73 20.01 -7.70
C ILE A 175 17.25 20.26 -6.29
N ALA A 176 16.36 20.66 -5.38
CA ALA A 176 16.62 20.70 -3.95
C ALA A 176 15.62 19.84 -3.21
N VAL A 177 16.06 18.90 -2.40
CA VAL A 177 15.21 18.17 -1.47
C VAL A 177 14.94 19.07 -0.26
N ILE A 178 13.70 19.39 -0.03
CA ILE A 178 13.23 20.27 1.05
C ILE A 178 12.90 19.45 2.30
N SER A 179 12.22 18.32 2.12
CA SER A 179 11.82 17.42 3.20
C SER A 179 11.66 16.01 2.68
N GLY A 180 11.91 15.02 3.52
CA GLY A 180 11.80 13.61 3.17
C GLY A 180 12.90 13.12 2.23
N ASP A 181 12.69 11.97 1.63
CA ASP A 181 13.58 11.35 0.65
C ASP A 181 12.73 10.82 -0.52
N PRO A 182 12.77 11.45 -1.71
CA PRO A 182 11.94 11.02 -2.82
C PRO A 182 12.27 9.62 -3.35
N SER A 183 13.39 9.03 -2.96
CA SER A 183 13.79 7.67 -3.35
C SER A 183 13.22 6.59 -2.44
N LYS A 184 12.64 6.97 -1.29
CA LYS A 184 12.12 6.06 -0.27
C LYS A 184 10.62 6.19 -0.10
N ALA A 185 10.00 5.16 0.50
CA ALA A 185 8.61 5.25 0.91
C ALA A 185 8.41 6.40 1.91
N GLY A 186 7.35 7.20 1.70
CA GLY A 186 6.97 8.29 2.57
C GLY A 186 6.82 9.65 1.93
N PRO A 187 6.32 10.64 2.68
CA PRO A 187 6.11 11.98 2.15
C PRO A 187 7.45 12.64 1.82
N PHE A 188 7.50 13.29 0.68
CA PHE A 188 8.63 14.10 0.26
C PHE A 188 8.19 15.46 -0.29
N VAL A 189 9.11 16.41 -0.24
CA VAL A 189 8.97 17.72 -0.89
C VAL A 189 10.30 18.03 -1.58
N ILE A 190 10.24 18.28 -2.89
CA ILE A 190 11.38 18.76 -3.68
C ILE A 190 11.03 20.08 -4.34
N ARG A 191 12.05 20.92 -4.61
CA ARG A 191 11.93 22.06 -5.51
C ARG A 191 12.78 21.86 -6.74
N ALA A 192 12.26 22.32 -7.86
CA ALA A 192 12.95 22.29 -9.14
C ALA A 192 13.10 23.71 -9.70
N GLN A 193 14.25 23.98 -10.28
CA GLN A 193 14.52 25.13 -11.14
C GLN A 193 14.82 24.62 -12.54
N VAL A 194 14.12 25.15 -13.53
CA VAL A 194 14.24 24.74 -14.92
C VAL A 194 14.39 25.97 -15.83
N PRO A 195 15.20 25.90 -16.88
CA PRO A 195 15.28 26.96 -17.88
C PRO A 195 14.03 26.99 -18.77
N ALA A 196 13.80 28.08 -19.47
CA ALA A 196 12.80 28.14 -20.53
C ALA A 196 13.06 27.06 -21.59
N GLY A 197 12.01 26.41 -22.06
CA GLY A 197 12.08 25.32 -23.02
C GLY A 197 12.46 23.96 -22.45
N TYR A 198 12.63 23.82 -21.13
CA TYR A 198 12.89 22.53 -20.49
C TYR A 198 11.68 21.59 -20.68
N LYS A 199 11.94 20.39 -21.20
CA LYS A 199 10.92 19.40 -21.55
C LYS A 199 11.14 18.10 -20.82
N VAL A 200 10.06 17.49 -20.33
CA VAL A 200 10.03 16.07 -19.91
C VAL A 200 9.03 15.36 -20.81
N ALA A 201 9.51 14.38 -21.56
CA ALA A 201 8.69 13.58 -22.48
C ALA A 201 7.57 12.83 -21.74
N PRO A 202 6.58 12.29 -22.44
CA PRO A 202 5.48 11.54 -21.83
C PRO A 202 5.95 10.48 -20.85
N HIS A 203 5.49 10.59 -19.61
CA HIS A 203 5.89 9.76 -18.48
C HIS A 203 4.76 9.65 -17.45
N TRP A 204 4.96 8.83 -16.43
CA TRP A 204 4.06 8.66 -15.31
C TRP A 204 4.85 8.30 -14.03
N HIS A 205 4.19 8.45 -12.87
CA HIS A 205 4.72 8.10 -11.56
C HIS A 205 3.84 7.06 -10.87
N PRO A 206 4.41 6.13 -10.06
CA PRO A 206 3.63 5.16 -9.31
C PRO A 206 2.70 5.78 -8.25
N GLY A 207 3.06 6.98 -7.73
CA GLY A 207 2.29 7.74 -6.77
C GLY A 207 1.79 9.07 -7.35
N ASP A 208 0.96 9.75 -6.58
CA ASP A 208 0.44 11.08 -6.94
C ASP A 208 1.58 12.12 -7.00
N GLU A 209 1.52 12.99 -8.00
CA GLU A 209 2.37 14.17 -8.10
C GLU A 209 1.55 15.44 -7.88
N ASN A 210 1.96 16.24 -6.91
CA ASN A 210 1.37 17.55 -6.65
C ASN A 210 2.41 18.63 -6.95
N LEU A 211 2.14 19.49 -7.92
CA LEU A 211 3.04 20.53 -8.40
C LEU A 211 2.49 21.91 -8.09
N THR A 212 3.29 22.75 -7.43
CA THR A 212 2.97 24.18 -7.17
C THR A 212 4.01 25.05 -7.82
N VAL A 213 3.58 25.99 -8.66
CA VAL A 213 4.47 26.95 -9.35
C VAL A 213 4.74 28.15 -8.46
N PHE A 214 6.01 28.43 -8.15
CA PHE A 214 6.44 29.62 -7.41
C PHE A 214 6.76 30.80 -8.34
N SER A 215 7.40 30.51 -9.47
CA SER A 215 7.73 31.55 -10.46
C SER A 215 7.77 30.97 -11.86
N GLY A 216 7.56 31.82 -12.86
CA GLY A 216 7.51 31.42 -14.25
C GLY A 216 6.17 30.83 -14.67
N THR A 217 6.16 30.17 -15.82
CA THR A 217 5.00 29.52 -16.41
C THR A 217 5.40 28.15 -16.93
N VAL A 218 4.72 27.12 -16.46
CA VAL A 218 4.86 25.75 -16.94
C VAL A 218 3.61 25.35 -17.73
N ALA A 219 3.71 24.32 -18.54
CA ALA A 219 2.57 23.73 -19.23
C ALA A 219 2.62 22.21 -19.10
N LEU A 220 1.49 21.61 -18.86
CA LEU A 220 1.32 20.17 -18.76
C LEU A 220 0.31 19.69 -19.79
N GLY A 221 0.63 18.60 -20.47
CA GLY A 221 -0.26 17.89 -21.37
C GLY A 221 -0.50 16.48 -20.88
N MET A 222 -1.71 15.96 -21.10
CA MET A 222 -2.09 14.60 -20.67
C MET A 222 -2.01 13.64 -21.84
N GLY A 223 -1.59 12.40 -21.56
CA GLY A 223 -1.54 11.31 -22.54
C GLY A 223 -0.13 10.80 -22.86
N GLU A 224 -0.07 9.92 -23.83
CA GLU A 224 1.13 9.15 -24.19
C GLU A 224 1.99 9.79 -25.28
N THR A 225 1.44 10.78 -25.97
CA THR A 225 2.08 11.44 -27.12
C THR A 225 2.25 12.92 -26.84
N TRP A 226 3.45 13.44 -27.14
CA TRP A 226 3.75 14.86 -27.05
C TRP A 226 2.85 15.68 -28.01
N ASP A 227 2.07 16.59 -27.46
CA ASP A 227 1.21 17.51 -28.25
C ASP A 227 1.08 18.85 -27.52
N GLU A 228 1.85 19.85 -27.95
CA GLU A 228 1.85 21.18 -27.31
C GLU A 228 0.49 21.88 -27.41
N SER A 229 -0.34 21.55 -28.42
CA SER A 229 -1.67 22.15 -28.58
C SER A 229 -2.66 21.73 -27.47
N LYS A 230 -2.40 20.61 -26.81
CA LYS A 230 -3.20 20.06 -25.70
C LYS A 230 -2.70 20.46 -24.33
N MET A 231 -1.60 21.19 -24.26
CA MET A 231 -1.04 21.60 -22.97
C MET A 231 -1.84 22.72 -22.32
N GLN A 232 -2.04 22.59 -21.03
CA GLN A 232 -2.60 23.64 -20.18
C GLN A 232 -1.48 24.37 -19.43
N SER A 233 -1.49 25.70 -19.47
CA SER A 233 -0.48 26.53 -18.83
C SER A 233 -0.87 26.85 -17.39
N VAL A 234 0.13 26.79 -16.51
CA VAL A 234 0.00 27.11 -15.09
C VAL A 234 1.11 28.11 -14.73
N GLY A 235 0.71 29.28 -14.25
CA GLY A 235 1.63 30.35 -13.83
C GLY A 235 1.90 30.33 -12.33
N SER A 236 2.63 31.37 -11.88
CA SER A 236 2.99 31.55 -10.46
C SER A 236 1.74 31.54 -9.56
N GLY A 237 1.82 30.79 -8.44
CA GLY A 237 0.71 30.53 -7.51
C GLY A 237 -0.23 29.43 -7.96
N GLY A 238 -0.11 28.92 -9.18
CA GLY A 238 -0.92 27.83 -9.69
C GLY A 238 -0.51 26.46 -9.14
N PHE A 239 -1.47 25.53 -9.19
CA PHE A 239 -1.34 24.17 -8.66
C PHE A 239 -1.84 23.15 -9.67
N VAL A 240 -1.19 21.98 -9.70
CA VAL A 240 -1.59 20.82 -10.49
C VAL A 240 -1.52 19.58 -9.61
N ALA A 241 -2.57 18.76 -9.63
CA ALA A 241 -2.58 17.44 -9.06
C ALA A 241 -2.65 16.40 -10.18
N LEU A 242 -1.72 15.47 -10.18
CA LEU A 242 -1.63 14.37 -11.13
C LEU A 242 -1.76 13.06 -10.34
N PRO A 243 -2.89 12.34 -10.48
CA PRO A 243 -3.05 11.04 -9.84
C PRO A 243 -1.98 10.02 -10.27
N ALA A 244 -1.75 9.05 -9.41
CA ALA A 244 -0.86 7.92 -9.69
C ALA A 244 -1.14 7.29 -11.07
N GLU A 245 -0.08 6.91 -11.76
CA GLU A 245 -0.09 6.27 -13.09
C GLU A 245 -0.66 7.15 -14.23
N MET A 246 -1.04 8.41 -13.95
CA MET A 246 -1.50 9.33 -15.00
C MET A 246 -0.35 9.71 -15.93
N LYS A 247 -0.50 9.39 -17.21
CA LYS A 247 0.49 9.72 -18.24
C LYS A 247 0.38 11.17 -18.62
N HIS A 248 1.50 11.89 -18.52
CA HIS A 248 1.58 13.32 -18.78
C HIS A 248 2.95 13.71 -19.32
N PHE A 249 3.07 14.94 -19.79
CA PHE A 249 4.32 15.53 -20.27
C PHE A 249 4.40 17.00 -19.85
N PHE A 250 5.62 17.49 -19.70
CA PHE A 250 5.90 18.79 -19.09
C PHE A 250 6.75 19.69 -20.00
N LEU A 251 6.41 20.99 -20.02
CA LEU A 251 7.16 22.04 -20.69
C LEU A 251 7.27 23.27 -19.79
N ALA A 252 8.45 23.78 -19.54
CA ALA A 252 8.64 25.10 -18.96
C ALA A 252 8.58 26.15 -20.07
N LYS A 253 7.52 26.94 -20.16
CA LYS A 253 7.38 28.02 -21.15
C LYS A 253 8.35 29.17 -20.89
N THR A 254 8.64 29.42 -19.63
CA THR A 254 9.66 30.39 -19.19
C THR A 254 10.58 29.71 -18.18
N ALA A 255 11.69 30.35 -17.81
CA ALA A 255 12.46 29.90 -16.67
C ALA A 255 11.54 29.86 -15.44
N SER A 256 11.49 28.71 -14.77
CA SER A 256 10.45 28.46 -13.74
C SER A 256 11.05 27.80 -12.50
N THR A 257 10.47 28.14 -11.35
CA THR A 257 10.69 27.45 -10.08
C THR A 257 9.37 26.88 -9.61
N PHE A 258 9.34 25.58 -9.30
CA PHE A 258 8.16 24.90 -8.79
C PHE A 258 8.53 23.87 -7.72
N GLN A 259 7.56 23.48 -6.93
CA GLN A 259 7.68 22.45 -5.92
C GLN A 259 6.85 21.24 -6.33
N VAL A 260 7.42 20.07 -6.14
CA VAL A 260 6.68 18.80 -6.23
C VAL A 260 6.66 18.16 -4.85
N HIS A 261 5.50 17.67 -4.45
CA HIS A 261 5.34 16.87 -3.25
C HIS A 261 4.41 15.69 -3.51
N GLY A 262 4.63 14.62 -2.78
CA GLY A 262 3.90 13.37 -2.91
C GLY A 262 4.38 12.35 -1.91
N THR A 263 4.05 11.11 -2.16
CA THR A 263 4.55 9.95 -1.42
C THR A 263 5.51 9.16 -2.30
N GLY A 264 6.74 8.97 -1.84
CA GLY A 264 7.75 8.19 -2.54
C GLY A 264 7.58 6.67 -2.35
N PRO A 265 8.32 5.86 -3.14
CA PRO A 265 9.38 6.29 -4.04
C PRO A 265 8.86 7.01 -5.29
N PHE A 266 9.43 8.18 -5.58
CA PHE A 266 9.04 9.00 -6.73
C PHE A 266 9.87 8.59 -7.95
N VAL A 267 9.36 7.62 -8.70
CA VAL A 267 9.99 7.05 -9.88
C VAL A 267 9.40 7.70 -11.14
N LEU A 268 10.25 8.02 -12.09
CA LEU A 268 9.86 8.55 -13.40
C LEU A 268 9.88 7.40 -14.43
N ASN A 269 8.72 7.04 -14.96
CA ASN A 269 8.55 5.98 -15.95
C ASN A 269 8.20 6.59 -17.30
N TYR A 270 9.11 6.58 -18.27
CA TYR A 270 8.84 7.09 -19.60
C TYR A 270 7.92 6.14 -20.38
N VAL A 271 6.91 6.71 -21.06
CA VAL A 271 6.01 5.94 -21.94
C VAL A 271 6.81 5.28 -23.06
N ASN A 272 7.70 6.05 -23.70
CA ASN A 272 8.68 5.49 -24.65
C ASN A 272 10.03 5.36 -23.94
N PRO A 273 10.55 4.14 -23.72
CA PRO A 273 11.84 3.92 -23.04
C PRO A 273 13.04 4.63 -23.70
N ALA A 274 12.95 4.99 -24.99
CA ALA A 274 14.01 5.72 -25.69
C ALA A 274 14.10 7.20 -25.26
N ASP A 275 13.08 7.74 -24.59
CA ASP A 275 13.05 9.10 -24.08
C ASP A 275 13.75 9.23 -22.72
N ASP A 276 14.05 8.10 -22.06
CA ASP A 276 14.74 8.07 -20.77
C ASP A 276 16.20 8.55 -20.92
N PRO A 277 16.55 9.70 -20.33
CA PRO A 277 17.90 10.25 -20.44
C PRO A 277 18.96 9.36 -19.79
N SER A 278 18.60 8.54 -18.81
CA SER A 278 19.55 7.65 -18.12
C SER A 278 20.05 6.50 -18.99
N LYS A 279 19.41 6.29 -20.14
CA LYS A 279 19.75 5.23 -21.11
C LYS A 279 20.54 5.74 -22.34
N LYS A 280 20.92 7.03 -22.33
CA LYS A 280 21.65 7.69 -23.42
C LYS A 280 23.10 7.90 -23.12
#